data_95af3adc85dd69741997b7e52daccbbc
#
_entry.id   95af3adc85dd69741997b7e52daccbbc
#
_cell.length_a   1.000
_cell.length_b   1.000
_cell.length_c   1.000
_cell.angle_alpha   90.00
_cell.angle_beta   90.00
_cell.angle_gamma   90.00
#
_symmetry.space_group_name_H-M   'P 1'
#
loop_
_entity.id
_entity.type
_entity.pdbx_description
1 polymer ?
#
loop_
_entity_poly.entity_id
_entity_poly.type
_entity_poly.pdbx_seq_one_letter_code
_entity_poly.pdbx_strand_id
1 'polypeptide(L)'
;MPGESPFSMMQAADRQARKPGTGAACRPWRPLLALGAIVVVLAVGWVWLWYYAASVADRTLAGWMDREAAEGRVYSCGSRSIGGFPFGIAARCSDASAEIKSNQPPYAVKAKGAVFAAELFHPTVLTGDIAGPLTLAELGRPPSFAADWTRARLSVSGQPPNPERVSVSLEAPHLGRVGAAGGSGETLFAAKQADLEGRMAAGAANDHPVIEATLKLTGATAPTLHPLTAAPIDVDFDAVLRGFKDLAPKSWADRFREMQAAGGGVEIKSLRFTRGDRKSVV
;
A
#
# COMPACT_ATOMS: atom_id res chain seq x y z
N MET A 1 -40.43 112.76 -6.45
CA MET A 1 -39.21 113.01 -5.67
C MET A 1 -38.74 111.68 -5.18
N PRO A 2 -37.51 111.55 -5.14
CA PRO A 2 -36.63 110.76 -6.06
C PRO A 2 -36.14 109.54 -5.29
N GLY A 3 -35.54 108.71 -5.91
CA GLY A 3 -34.14 108.38 -6.02
C GLY A 3 -33.92 107.02 -6.45
N GLU A 4 -33.34 106.97 -7.53
CA GLU A 4 -31.96 106.56 -7.83
C GLU A 4 -31.62 105.15 -7.37
N SER A 5 -31.54 104.25 -8.31
CA SER A 5 -30.41 103.58 -8.94
C SER A 5 -29.25 103.22 -8.04
N PRO A 6 -28.32 102.58 -8.56
CA PRO A 6 -28.12 101.38 -9.32
C PRO A 6 -27.05 100.54 -8.65
N PHE A 7 -26.85 99.36 -9.03
CA PHE A 7 -25.49 98.84 -9.16
C PHE A 7 -25.49 97.47 -9.82
N SER A 8 -25.23 97.57 -11.06
CA SER A 8 -24.75 96.45 -11.84
C SER A 8 -23.33 96.16 -11.38
N MET A 9 -23.06 94.99 -10.84
CA MET A 9 -21.71 94.53 -10.74
C MET A 9 -21.65 93.06 -11.31
N MET A 10 -20.95 93.02 -12.38
CA MET A 10 -20.42 91.87 -13.03
C MET A 10 -19.81 90.92 -12.02
N GLN A 11 -20.43 89.78 -11.82
CA GLN A 11 -19.73 88.63 -11.28
C GLN A 11 -19.20 87.81 -12.42
N ALA A 12 -17.92 87.98 -12.70
CA ALA A 12 -17.12 87.10 -13.53
C ALA A 12 -17.20 85.71 -13.01
N ALA A 13 -17.87 84.82 -13.74
CA ALA A 13 -17.88 83.39 -13.47
C ALA A 13 -16.48 82.84 -13.74
N ASP A 14 -15.73 82.59 -12.69
CA ASP A 14 -14.51 81.84 -12.72
C ASP A 14 -14.86 80.40 -13.00
N ARG A 15 -14.78 80.04 -14.28
CA ARG A 15 -14.86 78.68 -14.79
C ARG A 15 -13.51 78.04 -14.49
N GLN A 16 -13.33 77.58 -13.24
CA GLN A 16 -12.28 76.66 -12.96
C GLN A 16 -12.50 75.37 -13.76
N ALA A 17 -11.70 75.25 -14.79
CA ALA A 17 -11.61 74.06 -15.60
C ALA A 17 -11.19 72.92 -14.69
N ARG A 18 -12.15 72.09 -14.26
CA ARG A 18 -11.90 70.74 -13.70
C ARG A 18 -11.11 69.97 -14.72
N LYS A 19 -9.79 69.85 -14.50
CA LYS A 19 -8.96 68.85 -15.18
C LYS A 19 -9.63 67.48 -14.98
N PRO A 20 -9.91 66.72 -16.03
CA PRO A 20 -10.32 65.34 -15.86
C PRO A 20 -9.14 64.61 -15.21
N GLY A 21 -9.33 64.22 -13.96
CA GLY A 21 -8.43 63.31 -13.28
C GLY A 21 -8.29 62.08 -14.17
N THR A 22 -7.12 61.86 -14.73
CA THR A 22 -6.72 60.61 -15.32
C THR A 22 -6.78 59.56 -14.21
N GLY A 23 -7.99 59.07 -13.94
CA GLY A 23 -8.20 57.84 -13.20
C GLY A 23 -7.39 56.76 -13.91
N ALA A 24 -6.22 56.47 -13.39
CA ALA A 24 -5.49 55.26 -13.78
C ALA A 24 -6.45 54.12 -13.52
N ALA A 25 -7.14 53.69 -14.59
CA ALA A 25 -7.89 52.43 -14.58
C ALA A 25 -6.90 51.36 -14.13
N CYS A 26 -6.95 51.03 -12.84
CA CYS A 26 -6.24 49.86 -12.31
C CYS A 26 -6.76 48.69 -13.11
N ARG A 27 -6.03 48.33 -14.14
CA ARG A 27 -6.30 47.19 -14.97
C ARG A 27 -6.27 45.95 -14.04
N PRO A 28 -7.43 45.36 -13.69
CA PRO A 28 -7.50 44.26 -12.72
C PRO A 28 -6.76 42.99 -13.20
N TRP A 29 -6.19 43.03 -14.37
CA TRP A 29 -5.50 41.92 -15.02
C TRP A 29 -4.07 41.70 -14.47
N ARG A 30 -3.40 42.72 -14.00
CA ARG A 30 -2.05 42.58 -13.40
C ARG A 30 -2.02 41.63 -12.21
N PRO A 31 -2.91 41.74 -11.20
CA PRO A 31 -2.93 40.79 -10.10
C PRO A 31 -3.36 39.39 -10.55
N LEU A 32 -4.24 39.25 -11.54
CA LEU A 32 -4.61 37.95 -12.11
C LEU A 32 -3.43 37.29 -12.84
N LEU A 33 -2.64 38.06 -13.59
CA LEU A 33 -1.43 37.56 -14.24
C LEU A 33 -0.37 37.15 -13.20
N ALA A 34 -0.19 37.96 -12.14
CA ALA A 34 0.73 37.62 -11.04
C ALA A 34 0.29 36.33 -10.32
N LEU A 35 -1.01 36.19 -10.03
CA LEU A 35 -1.56 34.98 -9.44
C LEU A 35 -1.36 33.78 -10.37
N GLY A 36 -1.64 33.93 -11.67
CA GLY A 36 -1.39 32.89 -12.68
C GLY A 36 0.08 32.47 -12.73
N ALA A 37 1.01 33.42 -12.71
CA ALA A 37 2.43 33.14 -12.69
C ALA A 37 2.85 32.36 -11.43
N ILE A 38 2.33 32.72 -10.26
CA ILE A 38 2.58 32.02 -9.00
C ILE A 38 2.08 30.56 -9.10
N VAL A 39 0.86 30.35 -9.60
CA VAL A 39 0.30 29.01 -9.78
C VAL A 39 1.17 28.15 -10.71
N VAL A 40 1.64 28.72 -11.82
CA VAL A 40 2.52 28.03 -12.77
C VAL A 40 3.85 27.67 -12.10
N VAL A 41 4.46 28.57 -11.36
CA VAL A 41 5.72 28.31 -10.64
C VAL A 41 5.54 27.20 -9.61
N LEU A 42 4.45 27.23 -8.85
CA LEU A 42 4.13 26.17 -7.88
C LEU A 42 3.89 24.82 -8.57
N ALA A 43 3.17 24.82 -9.70
CA ALA A 43 2.91 23.59 -10.46
C ALA A 43 4.22 23.00 -11.01
N VAL A 44 5.10 23.82 -11.58
CA VAL A 44 6.40 23.38 -12.08
C VAL A 44 7.28 22.86 -10.93
N GLY A 45 7.32 23.57 -9.81
CA GLY A 45 8.03 23.13 -8.60
C GLY A 45 7.49 21.81 -8.06
N TRP A 46 6.17 21.62 -8.07
CA TRP A 46 5.52 20.36 -7.67
C TRP A 46 5.89 19.20 -8.60
N VAL A 47 5.83 19.40 -9.91
CA VAL A 47 6.23 18.38 -10.90
C VAL A 47 7.70 17.99 -10.69
N TRP A 48 8.59 18.97 -10.55
CA TRP A 48 10.01 18.72 -10.31
C TRP A 48 10.24 17.93 -9.02
N LEU A 49 9.58 18.33 -7.92
CA LEU A 49 9.66 17.65 -6.62
C LEU A 49 9.18 16.21 -6.73
N TRP A 50 8.09 15.97 -7.46
CA TRP A 50 7.57 14.63 -7.65
C TRP A 50 8.54 13.73 -8.41
N TYR A 51 9.12 14.22 -9.52
CA TYR A 51 10.13 13.45 -10.27
C TYR A 51 11.38 13.16 -9.43
N TYR A 52 11.80 14.12 -8.61
CA TYR A 52 12.89 13.89 -7.67
C TYR A 52 12.53 12.79 -6.67
N ALA A 53 11.36 12.85 -6.03
CA ALA A 53 10.89 11.83 -5.08
C ALA A 53 10.76 10.45 -5.75
N ALA A 54 10.24 10.37 -6.98
CA ALA A 54 10.15 9.14 -7.76
C ALA A 54 11.54 8.54 -8.02
N SER A 55 12.53 9.36 -8.37
CA SER A 55 13.92 8.91 -8.59
C SER A 55 14.59 8.41 -7.30
N VAL A 56 14.28 9.02 -6.17
CA VAL A 56 14.74 8.55 -4.85
C VAL A 56 14.11 7.21 -4.51
N ALA A 57 12.79 7.07 -4.73
CA ALA A 57 12.07 5.82 -4.50
C ALA A 57 12.64 4.67 -5.34
N ASP A 58 12.91 4.91 -6.64
CA ASP A 58 13.50 3.90 -7.52
C ASP A 58 14.89 3.44 -7.05
N ARG A 59 15.75 4.39 -6.67
CA ARG A 59 17.10 4.08 -6.14
C ARG A 59 17.03 3.33 -4.80
N THR A 60 16.10 3.72 -3.93
CA THR A 60 15.90 3.07 -2.63
C THR A 60 15.43 1.63 -2.82
N LEU A 61 14.49 1.41 -3.74
CA LEU A 61 14.01 0.07 -4.10
C LEU A 61 15.12 -0.79 -4.68
N ALA A 62 15.93 -0.25 -5.61
CA ALA A 62 17.07 -0.96 -6.18
C ALA A 62 18.08 -1.36 -5.08
N GLY A 63 18.47 -0.42 -4.22
CA GLY A 63 19.39 -0.71 -3.12
C GLY A 63 18.83 -1.68 -2.07
N TRP A 64 17.51 -1.73 -1.90
CA TRP A 64 16.87 -2.76 -1.08
C TRP A 64 16.97 -4.13 -1.75
N MET A 65 16.66 -4.24 -3.05
CA MET A 65 16.77 -5.49 -3.80
C MET A 65 18.21 -6.04 -3.78
N ASP A 66 19.22 -5.16 -3.89
CA ASP A 66 20.65 -5.57 -3.81
C ASP A 66 21.01 -6.13 -2.43
N ARG A 67 20.54 -5.49 -1.34
CA ARG A 67 20.75 -6.01 0.03
C ARG A 67 20.08 -7.36 0.24
N GLU A 68 18.85 -7.53 -0.24
CA GLU A 68 18.13 -8.79 -0.15
C GLU A 68 18.84 -9.89 -0.97
N ALA A 69 19.39 -9.54 -2.13
CA ALA A 69 20.15 -10.48 -2.96
C ALA A 69 21.42 -10.98 -2.22
N ALA A 70 22.10 -10.12 -1.48
CA ALA A 70 23.24 -10.51 -0.65
C ALA A 70 22.85 -11.49 0.47
N GLU A 71 21.58 -11.49 0.92
CA GLU A 71 21.03 -12.43 1.90
C GLU A 71 20.40 -13.68 1.25
N GLY A 72 20.56 -13.85 -0.06
CA GLY A 72 20.03 -14.99 -0.82
C GLY A 72 18.55 -14.89 -1.18
N ARG A 73 17.97 -13.69 -1.15
CA ARG A 73 16.61 -13.39 -1.62
C ARG A 73 16.67 -12.48 -2.86
N VAL A 74 16.62 -13.06 -4.03
CA VAL A 74 16.76 -12.33 -5.30
C VAL A 74 15.38 -11.98 -5.84
N TYR A 75 15.09 -10.69 -5.88
CA TYR A 75 13.85 -10.15 -6.48
C TYR A 75 14.13 -9.63 -7.88
N SER A 76 13.24 -9.92 -8.83
CA SER A 76 13.36 -9.40 -10.19
C SER A 76 12.01 -9.04 -10.79
N CYS A 77 12.03 -8.13 -11.75
CA CYS A 77 10.88 -7.68 -12.54
C CYS A 77 11.21 -7.77 -14.02
N GLY A 78 10.30 -8.28 -14.83
CA GLY A 78 10.43 -8.21 -16.28
C GLY A 78 10.42 -6.76 -16.77
N SER A 79 9.53 -5.92 -16.20
CA SER A 79 9.60 -4.46 -16.35
C SER A 79 9.25 -3.77 -15.03
N ARG A 80 9.96 -2.66 -14.75
CA ARG A 80 9.71 -1.84 -13.56
C ARG A 80 9.42 -0.40 -13.97
N SER A 81 8.40 0.19 -13.35
CA SER A 81 8.06 1.60 -13.55
C SER A 81 7.61 2.26 -12.25
N ILE A 82 8.00 3.52 -12.08
CA ILE A 82 7.52 4.36 -10.98
C ILE A 82 6.49 5.34 -11.53
N GLY A 83 5.34 5.44 -10.89
CA GLY A 83 4.23 6.31 -11.26
C GLY A 83 3.49 6.84 -10.02
N GLY A 84 2.23 7.31 -10.20
CA GLY A 84 1.38 7.79 -9.10
C GLY A 84 1.25 9.30 -9.00
N PHE A 85 1.85 10.05 -9.98
CA PHE A 85 1.66 11.51 -10.10
C PHE A 85 0.16 11.87 -10.08
N PRO A 86 -0.28 12.96 -9.43
CA PRO A 86 0.56 13.93 -8.70
C PRO A 86 0.64 13.69 -7.18
N PHE A 87 -0.15 12.78 -6.59
CA PHE A 87 -0.35 12.70 -5.14
C PHE A 87 0.15 11.41 -4.49
N GLY A 88 0.86 10.58 -5.22
CA GLY A 88 1.41 9.34 -4.71
C GLY A 88 2.64 8.88 -5.47
N ILE A 89 3.25 7.83 -4.96
CA ILE A 89 4.32 7.09 -5.62
C ILE A 89 3.88 5.63 -5.68
N ALA A 90 3.88 5.06 -6.89
CA ALA A 90 3.53 3.67 -7.12
C ALA A 90 4.63 2.96 -7.92
N ALA A 91 5.23 1.93 -7.34
CA ALA A 91 6.16 1.04 -8.02
C ALA A 91 5.37 -0.12 -8.64
N ARG A 92 5.47 -0.26 -9.95
CA ARG A 92 4.84 -1.35 -10.71
C ARG A 92 5.91 -2.30 -11.22
N CYS A 93 5.68 -3.57 -11.03
CA CYS A 93 6.54 -4.67 -11.47
C CYS A 93 5.69 -5.63 -12.30
N SER A 94 6.03 -5.84 -13.56
CA SER A 94 5.45 -6.91 -14.38
C SER A 94 6.34 -8.14 -14.31
N ASP A 95 5.75 -9.32 -14.40
CA ASP A 95 6.47 -10.58 -14.30
C ASP A 95 7.40 -10.60 -13.08
N ALA A 96 6.80 -10.32 -11.92
CA ALA A 96 7.50 -10.28 -10.66
C ALA A 96 7.99 -11.69 -10.28
N SER A 97 9.24 -11.81 -9.87
CA SER A 97 9.76 -13.07 -9.34
C SER A 97 10.63 -12.84 -8.12
N ALA A 98 10.61 -13.84 -7.23
CA ALA A 98 11.46 -13.91 -6.05
C ALA A 98 12.09 -15.29 -5.95
N GLU A 99 13.40 -15.35 -5.93
CA GLU A 99 14.17 -16.60 -5.68
C GLU A 99 14.68 -16.59 -4.25
N ILE A 100 14.30 -17.56 -3.47
CA ILE A 100 14.71 -17.71 -2.07
C ILE A 100 15.74 -18.83 -2.00
N LYS A 101 17.02 -18.46 -2.06
CA LYS A 101 18.16 -19.38 -2.07
C LYS A 101 18.59 -19.78 -0.66
N SER A 102 18.20 -19.00 0.34
CA SER A 102 18.50 -19.26 1.75
C SER A 102 17.74 -20.43 2.35
N ASN A 103 16.68 -20.90 1.69
CA ASN A 103 15.90 -22.07 2.12
C ASN A 103 16.45 -23.38 1.55
N GLN A 104 16.12 -24.48 2.20
CA GLN A 104 16.45 -25.84 1.73
C GLN A 104 15.17 -26.67 1.66
N PRO A 105 14.72 -27.07 0.45
CA PRO A 105 15.27 -26.74 -0.88
C PRO A 105 15.04 -25.25 -1.22
N PRO A 106 15.88 -24.68 -2.11
CA PRO A 106 15.67 -23.32 -2.63
C PRO A 106 14.45 -23.30 -3.54
N TYR A 107 13.67 -22.21 -3.50
CA TYR A 107 12.46 -22.08 -4.29
C TYR A 107 12.33 -20.73 -4.98
N ALA A 108 11.53 -20.70 -6.03
CA ALA A 108 11.16 -19.51 -6.77
C ALA A 108 9.65 -19.30 -6.73
N VAL A 109 9.26 -18.06 -6.52
CA VAL A 109 7.88 -17.60 -6.60
C VAL A 109 7.78 -16.63 -7.76
N LYS A 110 6.78 -16.80 -8.62
CA LYS A 110 6.50 -15.87 -9.73
C LYS A 110 5.06 -15.40 -9.68
N ALA A 111 4.85 -14.12 -9.95
CA ALA A 111 3.53 -13.52 -10.07
C ALA A 111 3.46 -12.73 -11.37
N LYS A 112 2.27 -12.61 -11.96
CA LYS A 112 2.06 -11.84 -13.18
C LYS A 112 2.44 -10.38 -13.02
N GLY A 113 2.25 -9.83 -11.83
CA GLY A 113 2.66 -8.46 -11.51
C GLY A 113 2.42 -8.11 -10.06
N ALA A 114 3.05 -7.02 -9.64
CA ALA A 114 2.84 -6.43 -8.33
C ALA A 114 2.86 -4.89 -8.45
N VAL A 115 2.00 -4.23 -7.70
CA VAL A 115 1.96 -2.76 -7.60
C VAL A 115 2.03 -2.41 -6.13
N PHE A 116 3.00 -1.60 -5.74
CA PHE A 116 3.11 -1.07 -4.40
C PHE A 116 2.99 0.45 -4.46
N ALA A 117 2.10 1.01 -3.66
CA ALA A 117 1.80 2.43 -3.68
C ALA A 117 1.79 3.03 -2.28
N ALA A 118 2.32 4.25 -2.16
CA ALA A 118 2.19 5.10 -0.99
C ALA A 118 1.61 6.45 -1.41
N GLU A 119 0.65 6.94 -0.64
CA GLU A 119 0.04 8.24 -0.88
C GLU A 119 0.79 9.34 -0.13
N LEU A 120 0.92 10.51 -0.75
CA LEU A 120 1.64 11.64 -0.16
C LEU A 120 1.00 12.14 1.13
N PHE A 121 -0.34 12.05 1.23
CA PHE A 121 -1.08 12.48 2.41
C PHE A 121 -1.16 11.41 3.51
N HIS A 122 -0.81 10.16 3.17
CA HIS A 122 -0.73 9.03 4.11
C HIS A 122 0.58 8.25 3.89
N PRO A 123 1.74 8.91 4.06
CA PRO A 123 3.05 8.31 3.69
C PRO A 123 3.44 7.11 4.56
N THR A 124 2.76 6.92 5.69
CA THR A 124 2.96 5.78 6.60
C THR A 124 2.14 4.55 6.23
N VAL A 125 1.33 4.64 5.16
CA VAL A 125 0.52 3.52 4.66
C VAL A 125 1.04 3.11 3.29
N LEU A 126 1.59 1.90 3.20
CA LEU A 126 1.96 1.25 1.96
C LEU A 126 0.86 0.27 1.58
N THR A 127 0.31 0.40 0.38
CA THR A 127 -0.62 -0.55 -0.19
C THR A 127 0.05 -1.37 -1.27
N GLY A 128 -0.34 -2.64 -1.40
CA GLY A 128 0.16 -3.52 -2.45
C GLY A 128 -1.00 -4.28 -3.09
N ASP A 129 -0.99 -4.38 -4.41
CA ASP A 129 -1.87 -5.25 -5.18
C ASP A 129 -1.00 -6.25 -5.95
N ILE A 130 -1.31 -7.55 -5.82
CA ILE A 130 -0.57 -8.61 -6.49
C ILE A 130 -1.48 -9.27 -7.52
N ALA A 131 -1.05 -9.30 -8.78
CA ALA A 131 -1.78 -9.92 -9.86
C ALA A 131 -1.40 -11.41 -9.98
N GLY A 132 -2.43 -12.26 -9.90
CA GLY A 132 -2.30 -13.69 -10.14
C GLY A 132 -2.14 -14.05 -11.63
N PRO A 133 -1.82 -15.32 -11.92
CA PRO A 133 -1.49 -16.38 -10.98
C PRO A 133 -0.12 -16.18 -10.31
N LEU A 134 -0.02 -16.66 -9.06
CA LEU A 134 1.26 -16.84 -8.39
C LEU A 134 1.65 -18.31 -8.50
N THR A 135 2.87 -18.59 -8.92
CA THR A 135 3.38 -19.97 -9.03
C THR A 135 4.57 -20.16 -8.10
N LEU A 136 4.64 -21.36 -7.51
CA LEU A 136 5.74 -21.79 -6.65
C LEU A 136 6.42 -23.00 -7.27
N ALA A 137 7.74 -22.94 -7.40
CA ALA A 137 8.60 -23.99 -7.91
C ALA A 137 9.84 -24.17 -7.04
N GLU A 138 10.40 -25.37 -6.96
CA GLU A 138 11.80 -25.53 -6.60
C GLU A 138 12.69 -24.85 -7.66
N LEU A 139 13.79 -24.24 -7.23
CA LEU A 139 14.67 -23.54 -8.15
C LEU A 139 15.20 -24.51 -9.23
N GLY A 140 15.00 -24.12 -10.49
CA GLY A 140 15.37 -24.94 -11.66
C GLY A 140 14.37 -26.04 -12.01
N ARG A 141 13.22 -26.15 -11.35
CA ARG A 141 12.16 -27.10 -11.65
C ARG A 141 10.88 -26.40 -12.14
N PRO A 142 10.00 -27.13 -12.85
CA PRO A 142 8.68 -26.60 -13.20
C PRO A 142 7.85 -26.30 -11.95
N PRO A 143 6.85 -25.40 -12.05
CA PRO A 143 5.96 -25.07 -10.95
C PRO A 143 5.25 -26.29 -10.38
N SER A 144 5.23 -26.42 -9.07
CA SER A 144 4.54 -27.48 -8.34
C SER A 144 3.17 -27.03 -7.82
N PHE A 145 3.06 -25.73 -7.51
CA PHE A 145 1.84 -25.12 -6.99
C PHE A 145 1.51 -23.84 -7.74
N ALA A 146 0.22 -23.57 -7.87
CA ALA A 146 -0.30 -22.31 -8.38
C ALA A 146 -1.40 -21.78 -7.44
N ALA A 147 -1.37 -20.49 -7.19
CA ALA A 147 -2.40 -19.78 -6.45
C ALA A 147 -2.98 -18.68 -7.33
N ASP A 148 -4.30 -18.58 -7.36
CA ASP A 148 -5.07 -17.57 -8.07
C ASP A 148 -6.03 -16.88 -7.13
N TRP A 149 -6.44 -15.68 -7.50
CA TRP A 149 -7.43 -14.85 -6.81
C TRP A 149 -8.01 -13.81 -7.74
N THR A 150 -9.17 -13.31 -7.42
CA THR A 150 -9.78 -12.18 -8.15
C THR A 150 -9.06 -10.89 -7.79
N ARG A 151 -8.72 -10.71 -6.50
CA ARG A 151 -7.95 -9.58 -5.99
C ARG A 151 -7.11 -10.00 -4.79
N ALA A 152 -5.86 -9.54 -4.75
CA ALA A 152 -5.00 -9.65 -3.59
C ALA A 152 -4.52 -8.28 -3.19
N ARG A 153 -4.92 -7.82 -2.00
CA ARG A 153 -4.51 -6.53 -1.45
C ARG A 153 -3.69 -6.74 -0.19
N LEU A 154 -2.56 -6.09 -0.15
CA LEU A 154 -1.69 -5.94 1.01
C LEU A 154 -1.80 -4.50 1.52
N SER A 155 -1.83 -4.29 2.82
CA SER A 155 -1.65 -2.97 3.42
C SER A 155 -0.70 -3.09 4.60
N VAL A 156 0.27 -2.18 4.64
CA VAL A 156 1.24 -2.07 5.74
C VAL A 156 1.16 -0.64 6.25
N SER A 157 0.90 -0.46 7.54
CA SER A 157 0.89 0.85 8.18
C SER A 157 1.86 0.89 9.34
N GLY A 158 2.41 2.08 9.61
CA GLY A 158 3.39 2.34 10.66
C GLY A 158 4.64 3.03 10.11
N GLN A 159 5.59 3.30 10.98
CA GLN A 159 6.85 3.94 10.60
C GLN A 159 7.92 2.86 10.34
N PRO A 160 8.56 2.86 9.14
CA PRO A 160 9.69 1.96 8.91
C PRO A 160 10.82 2.16 9.95
N PRO A 161 11.48 1.10 10.43
CA PRO A 161 11.36 -0.30 9.99
C PRO A 161 10.28 -1.11 10.73
N ASN A 162 9.50 -0.50 11.63
CA ASN A 162 8.58 -1.20 12.53
C ASN A 162 7.13 -0.99 12.08
N PRO A 163 6.53 -1.93 11.33
CA PRO A 163 5.12 -1.85 10.98
C PRO A 163 4.24 -2.03 12.21
N GLU A 164 3.22 -1.19 12.34
CA GLU A 164 2.23 -1.28 13.41
C GLU A 164 1.11 -2.26 13.04
N ARG A 165 0.76 -2.31 11.75
CA ARG A 165 -0.26 -3.21 11.22
C ARG A 165 0.11 -3.67 9.82
N VAL A 166 -0.11 -4.95 9.58
CA VAL A 166 -0.02 -5.57 8.26
C VAL A 166 -1.33 -6.30 8.01
N SER A 167 -1.97 -6.08 6.87
CA SER A 167 -3.18 -6.79 6.47
C SER A 167 -3.04 -7.33 5.06
N VAL A 168 -3.57 -8.53 4.84
CA VAL A 168 -3.67 -9.18 3.54
C VAL A 168 -5.11 -9.60 3.35
N SER A 169 -5.70 -9.19 2.24
CA SER A 169 -7.07 -9.56 1.86
C SER A 169 -7.04 -10.20 0.47
N LEU A 170 -7.60 -11.41 0.37
CA LEU A 170 -7.71 -12.18 -0.88
C LEU A 170 -9.18 -12.43 -1.19
N GLU A 171 -9.61 -12.03 -2.37
CA GLU A 171 -10.94 -12.31 -2.91
C GLU A 171 -10.88 -13.56 -3.79
N ALA A 172 -11.72 -14.55 -3.50
CA ALA A 172 -11.80 -15.84 -4.18
C ALA A 172 -10.44 -16.54 -4.33
N PRO A 173 -9.64 -16.69 -3.25
CA PRO A 173 -8.37 -17.37 -3.36
C PRO A 173 -8.57 -18.85 -3.68
N HIS A 174 -7.74 -19.35 -4.58
CA HIS A 174 -7.66 -20.74 -4.99
C HIS A 174 -6.20 -21.18 -5.02
N LEU A 175 -5.85 -22.26 -4.35
CA LEU A 175 -4.53 -22.89 -4.36
C LEU A 175 -4.66 -24.32 -4.87
N GLY A 176 -3.88 -24.66 -5.86
CA GLY A 176 -3.85 -26.00 -6.43
C GLY A 176 -2.44 -26.49 -6.73
N ARG A 177 -2.31 -27.79 -6.92
CA ARG A 177 -1.12 -28.37 -7.53
C ARG A 177 -1.13 -28.12 -9.03
N VAL A 178 0.04 -27.92 -9.63
CA VAL A 178 0.17 -27.87 -11.07
C VAL A 178 0.31 -29.32 -11.58
N GLY A 179 -0.54 -29.71 -12.53
CA GLY A 179 -0.49 -31.02 -13.14
C GLY A 179 0.76 -31.22 -14.00
N ALA A 180 1.13 -32.48 -14.28
CA ALA A 180 2.33 -32.81 -15.04
C ALA A 180 2.40 -32.19 -16.45
N ALA A 181 1.26 -31.83 -17.05
CA ALA A 181 1.16 -31.13 -18.33
C ALA A 181 1.08 -29.61 -18.21
N GLY A 182 1.33 -29.04 -17.02
CA GLY A 182 1.24 -27.59 -16.76
C GLY A 182 -0.19 -27.05 -16.61
N GLY A 183 -1.20 -27.92 -16.63
CA GLY A 183 -2.61 -27.55 -16.43
C GLY A 183 -3.02 -27.47 -14.95
N SER A 184 -4.27 -27.10 -14.70
CA SER A 184 -4.87 -27.11 -13.36
C SER A 184 -4.89 -28.52 -12.80
N GLY A 185 -4.24 -28.72 -11.68
CA GLY A 185 -4.21 -29.97 -10.93
C GLY A 185 -5.22 -29.99 -9.79
N GLU A 186 -4.89 -30.75 -8.76
CA GLU A 186 -5.74 -30.94 -7.59
C GLU A 186 -5.89 -29.65 -6.78
N THR A 187 -7.14 -29.27 -6.46
CA THR A 187 -7.43 -28.16 -5.56
C THR A 187 -7.06 -28.51 -4.12
N LEU A 188 -6.15 -27.79 -3.55
CA LEU A 188 -5.72 -27.95 -2.15
C LEU A 188 -6.54 -27.08 -1.21
N PHE A 189 -6.82 -25.83 -1.63
CA PHE A 189 -7.55 -24.84 -0.85
C PHE A 189 -8.30 -23.89 -1.76
N ALA A 190 -9.51 -23.53 -1.37
CA ALA A 190 -10.24 -22.44 -1.97
C ALA A 190 -11.09 -21.74 -0.88
N ALA A 191 -11.37 -20.46 -1.06
CA ALA A 191 -12.28 -19.72 -0.20
C ALA A 191 -12.99 -18.61 -1.00
N LYS A 192 -14.09 -18.06 -0.46
CA LYS A 192 -14.71 -16.85 -1.02
C LYS A 192 -13.89 -15.63 -0.66
N GLN A 193 -13.38 -15.59 0.57
CA GLN A 193 -12.53 -14.53 1.07
C GLN A 193 -11.59 -15.06 2.14
N ALA A 194 -10.37 -14.52 2.15
CA ALA A 194 -9.39 -14.77 3.20
C ALA A 194 -8.76 -13.44 3.61
N ASP A 195 -8.93 -13.09 4.89
CA ASP A 195 -8.36 -11.88 5.49
C ASP A 195 -7.42 -12.27 6.60
N LEU A 196 -6.19 -11.80 6.52
CA LEU A 196 -5.16 -11.94 7.55
C LEU A 196 -4.75 -10.55 8.02
N GLU A 197 -4.80 -10.33 9.32
CA GLU A 197 -4.30 -9.09 9.94
C GLU A 197 -3.31 -9.45 11.04
N GLY A 198 -2.18 -8.77 11.04
CA GLY A 198 -1.21 -8.75 12.13
C GLY A 198 -1.04 -7.32 12.62
N ARG A 199 -1.13 -7.10 13.91
CA ARG A 199 -0.87 -5.78 14.51
C ARG A 199 0.04 -5.89 15.72
N MET A 200 0.83 -4.87 15.96
CA MET A 200 1.60 -4.76 17.19
C MET A 200 0.64 -4.50 18.36
N ALA A 201 0.73 -5.28 19.40
CA ALA A 201 -0.10 -5.10 20.60
C ALA A 201 0.21 -3.77 21.28
N ALA A 202 -0.81 -3.12 21.83
CA ALA A 202 -0.64 -1.85 22.53
C ALA A 202 0.36 -2.00 23.69
N GLY A 203 1.34 -1.09 23.76
CA GLY A 203 2.38 -1.07 24.77
C GLY A 203 3.51 -2.09 24.56
N ALA A 204 3.51 -2.82 23.44
CA ALA A 204 4.66 -3.65 23.08
C ALA A 204 5.85 -2.78 22.68
N ALA A 205 7.03 -3.12 23.21
CA ALA A 205 8.27 -2.44 22.83
C ALA A 205 8.81 -2.99 21.51
N ASN A 206 9.51 -2.15 20.74
CA ASN A 206 10.05 -2.54 19.42
C ASN A 206 11.13 -3.62 19.50
N ASP A 207 11.80 -3.75 20.63
CA ASP A 207 12.82 -4.76 20.95
C ASP A 207 12.21 -6.08 21.49
N HIS A 208 10.93 -6.06 21.86
CA HIS A 208 10.15 -7.23 22.26
C HIS A 208 8.73 -7.15 21.68
N PRO A 209 8.57 -7.21 20.36
CA PRO A 209 7.28 -7.06 19.74
C PRO A 209 6.33 -8.21 20.11
N VAL A 210 5.12 -7.85 20.47
CA VAL A 210 3.99 -8.75 20.66
C VAL A 210 3.01 -8.52 19.52
N ILE A 211 2.71 -9.58 18.76
CA ILE A 211 1.86 -9.48 17.58
C ILE A 211 0.51 -10.13 17.87
N GLU A 212 -0.55 -9.40 17.67
CA GLU A 212 -1.90 -9.92 17.61
C GLU A 212 -2.21 -10.26 16.16
N ALA A 213 -2.56 -11.52 15.90
CA ALA A 213 -2.88 -12.03 14.57
C ALA A 213 -4.34 -12.47 14.51
N THR A 214 -5.05 -12.03 13.49
CA THR A 214 -6.43 -12.42 13.20
C THR A 214 -6.49 -12.99 11.80
N LEU A 215 -7.07 -14.19 11.63
CA LEU A 215 -7.35 -14.81 10.35
C LEU A 215 -8.85 -15.06 10.24
N LYS A 216 -9.44 -14.57 9.16
CA LYS A 216 -10.85 -14.83 8.79
C LYS A 216 -10.90 -15.48 7.42
N LEU A 217 -11.54 -16.63 7.36
CA LEU A 217 -11.82 -17.34 6.12
C LEU A 217 -13.32 -17.46 5.95
N THR A 218 -13.83 -17.10 4.80
CA THR A 218 -15.25 -17.25 4.47
C THR A 218 -15.42 -18.27 3.37
N GLY A 219 -16.25 -19.28 3.60
CA GLY A 219 -16.53 -20.33 2.65
C GLY A 219 -15.29 -21.15 2.24
N ALA A 220 -14.38 -21.37 3.18
CA ALA A 220 -13.14 -22.10 2.94
C ALA A 220 -13.39 -23.59 2.73
N THR A 221 -12.68 -24.16 1.76
CA THR A 221 -12.65 -25.60 1.47
C THR A 221 -11.20 -26.07 1.34
N ALA A 222 -10.93 -27.24 1.88
CA ALA A 222 -9.62 -27.89 1.78
C ALA A 222 -9.79 -29.42 1.68
N PRO A 223 -10.28 -29.93 0.53
CA PRO A 223 -10.74 -31.31 0.39
C PRO A 223 -9.63 -32.34 0.61
N THR A 224 -8.38 -31.97 0.38
CA THR A 224 -7.21 -32.83 0.56
C THR A 224 -6.74 -32.97 2.01
N LEU A 225 -7.13 -32.03 2.90
CA LEU A 225 -6.75 -32.08 4.31
C LEU A 225 -7.62 -33.05 5.11
N HIS A 226 -8.92 -32.95 4.95
CA HIS A 226 -9.87 -33.80 5.68
C HIS A 226 -11.23 -33.80 4.97
N PRO A 227 -11.98 -34.95 4.96
CA PRO A 227 -13.32 -35.00 4.36
C PRO A 227 -14.31 -33.95 4.89
N LEU A 228 -14.20 -33.55 6.16
CA LEU A 228 -15.04 -32.48 6.76
C LEU A 228 -14.76 -31.11 6.18
N THR A 229 -13.56 -30.85 5.67
CA THR A 229 -13.18 -29.56 5.04
C THR A 229 -13.42 -29.54 3.53
N ALA A 230 -13.99 -30.59 2.96
CA ALA A 230 -14.46 -30.61 1.57
C ALA A 230 -15.70 -29.74 1.36
N ALA A 231 -16.54 -29.56 2.39
CA ALA A 231 -17.65 -28.62 2.35
C ALA A 231 -17.22 -27.24 2.90
N PRO A 232 -17.83 -26.14 2.40
CA PRO A 232 -17.48 -24.79 2.84
C PRO A 232 -17.65 -24.59 4.34
N ILE A 233 -16.63 -24.01 4.96
CA ILE A 233 -16.62 -23.60 6.38
C ILE A 233 -16.13 -22.16 6.48
N ASP A 234 -16.63 -21.43 7.49
CA ASP A 234 -16.08 -20.16 7.90
C ASP A 234 -15.19 -20.40 9.12
N VAL A 235 -14.03 -19.70 9.14
CA VAL A 235 -13.05 -19.81 10.22
C VAL A 235 -12.73 -18.40 10.72
N ASP A 236 -12.86 -18.19 12.03
CA ASP A 236 -12.32 -17.02 12.73
C ASP A 236 -11.25 -17.52 13.70
N PHE A 237 -10.04 -17.03 13.55
CA PHE A 237 -8.91 -17.38 14.37
C PHE A 237 -8.20 -16.12 14.89
N ASP A 238 -8.03 -16.03 16.21
CA ASP A 238 -7.31 -14.96 16.88
C ASP A 238 -6.20 -15.56 17.74
N ALA A 239 -4.99 -15.03 17.60
CA ALA A 239 -3.83 -15.46 18.34
C ALA A 239 -2.95 -14.29 18.74
N VAL A 240 -2.15 -14.50 19.79
CA VAL A 240 -1.10 -13.58 20.19
C VAL A 240 0.23 -14.32 20.13
N LEU A 241 1.16 -13.72 19.39
CA LEU A 241 2.51 -14.24 19.21
C LEU A 241 3.49 -13.43 20.06
N ARG A 242 4.30 -14.12 20.87
CA ARG A 242 5.27 -13.52 21.78
C ARG A 242 6.65 -14.15 21.60
N GLY A 243 7.69 -13.42 22.00
CA GLY A 243 9.06 -13.93 22.00
C GLY A 243 9.84 -13.59 20.73
N PHE A 244 9.39 -12.60 19.97
CA PHE A 244 10.19 -12.01 18.89
C PHE A 244 11.20 -11.03 19.48
N LYS A 245 12.42 -10.99 18.92
CA LYS A 245 13.41 -9.95 19.20
C LYS A 245 13.25 -8.74 18.28
N ASP A 246 12.79 -8.99 17.06
CA ASP A 246 12.63 -7.98 16.04
C ASP A 246 11.62 -8.45 14.99
N LEU A 247 11.28 -7.59 14.02
CA LEU A 247 10.42 -7.91 12.87
C LEU A 247 11.21 -8.11 11.57
N ALA A 248 12.54 -8.25 11.64
CA ALA A 248 13.37 -8.47 10.46
C ALA A 248 13.01 -9.77 9.74
N PRO A 249 13.09 -9.83 8.41
CA PRO A 249 12.83 -11.05 7.66
C PRO A 249 13.80 -12.18 8.07
N LYS A 250 13.28 -13.30 8.53
CA LYS A 250 14.02 -14.50 8.92
C LYS A 250 13.30 -15.74 8.43
N SER A 251 14.01 -16.87 8.33
CA SER A 251 13.35 -18.15 8.05
C SER A 251 12.38 -18.51 9.20
N TRP A 252 11.31 -19.24 8.89
CA TRP A 252 10.38 -19.70 9.93
C TRP A 252 11.06 -20.56 11.00
N ALA A 253 12.04 -21.38 10.62
CA ALA A 253 12.81 -22.20 11.54
C ALA A 253 13.62 -21.35 12.53
N ASP A 254 14.24 -20.25 12.05
CA ASP A 254 14.96 -19.30 12.89
C ASP A 254 14.01 -18.55 13.82
N ARG A 255 12.85 -18.15 13.31
CA ARG A 255 11.82 -17.49 14.09
C ARG A 255 11.31 -18.36 15.24
N PHE A 256 11.01 -19.63 14.96
CA PHE A 256 10.57 -20.58 16.01
C PHE A 256 11.67 -20.81 17.06
N ARG A 257 12.94 -20.93 16.65
CA ARG A 257 14.05 -21.05 17.58
C ARG A 257 14.20 -19.81 18.46
N GLU A 258 14.06 -18.61 17.86
CA GLU A 258 14.08 -17.34 18.57
C GLU A 258 12.96 -17.26 19.63
N MET A 259 11.73 -17.60 19.23
CA MET A 259 10.57 -17.62 20.12
C MET A 259 10.78 -18.60 21.30
N GLN A 260 11.27 -19.80 21.02
CA GLN A 260 11.54 -20.81 22.05
C GLN A 260 12.64 -20.35 23.02
N ALA A 261 13.72 -19.76 22.49
CA ALA A 261 14.82 -19.25 23.32
C ALA A 261 14.40 -18.07 24.21
N ALA A 262 13.42 -17.29 23.78
CA ALA A 262 12.84 -16.19 24.55
C ALA A 262 11.72 -16.63 25.52
N GLY A 263 11.42 -17.92 25.61
CA GLY A 263 10.25 -18.42 26.37
C GLY A 263 8.92 -17.94 25.84
N GLY A 264 8.89 -17.53 24.56
CA GLY A 264 7.70 -17.08 23.87
C GLY A 264 6.89 -18.24 23.29
N GLY A 265 5.78 -17.91 22.66
CA GLY A 265 4.88 -18.88 22.04
C GLY A 265 3.71 -18.24 21.33
N VAL A 266 2.83 -19.10 20.84
CA VAL A 266 1.56 -18.71 20.22
C VAL A 266 0.43 -18.99 21.20
N GLU A 267 -0.23 -17.95 21.66
CA GLU A 267 -1.41 -18.03 22.53
C GLU A 267 -2.67 -17.89 21.66
N ILE A 268 -3.43 -18.96 21.51
CA ILE A 268 -4.69 -18.94 20.77
C ILE A 268 -5.74 -18.31 21.69
N LYS A 269 -6.29 -17.16 21.28
CA LYS A 269 -7.36 -16.45 22.00
C LYS A 269 -8.72 -16.99 21.65
N SER A 270 -8.96 -17.23 20.39
CA SER A 270 -10.19 -17.82 19.91
C SER A 270 -9.99 -18.60 18.62
N LEU A 271 -10.73 -19.69 18.48
CA LEU A 271 -10.85 -20.44 17.24
C LEU A 271 -12.31 -20.85 17.09
N ARG A 272 -12.96 -20.30 16.07
CA ARG A 272 -14.38 -20.54 15.79
C ARG A 272 -14.52 -21.12 14.39
N PHE A 273 -15.24 -22.22 14.30
CA PHE A 273 -15.66 -22.80 13.04
C PHE A 273 -17.17 -22.65 12.89
N THR A 274 -17.63 -22.20 11.75
CA THR A 274 -19.06 -22.12 11.43
C THR A 274 -19.31 -22.86 10.12
N ARG A 275 -20.29 -23.74 10.13
CA ARG A 275 -20.71 -24.50 8.95
C ARG A 275 -22.21 -24.38 8.80
N GLY A 276 -22.68 -23.58 7.84
CA GLY A 276 -24.09 -23.22 7.75
C GLY A 276 -24.59 -22.63 9.08
N ASP A 277 -25.68 -23.13 9.61
CA ASP A 277 -26.26 -22.64 10.87
C ASP A 277 -25.63 -23.23 12.14
N ARG A 278 -24.67 -24.13 12.04
CA ARG A 278 -23.99 -24.78 13.17
C ARG A 278 -22.70 -24.06 13.53
N LYS A 279 -22.62 -23.56 14.75
CA LYS A 279 -21.43 -22.93 15.32
C LYS A 279 -20.74 -23.89 16.29
N SER A 280 -19.43 -24.07 16.11
CA SER A 280 -18.57 -24.76 17.08
C SER A 280 -17.49 -23.77 17.52
N VAL A 281 -17.33 -23.60 18.83
CA VAL A 281 -16.31 -22.73 19.45
C VAL A 281 -15.38 -23.61 20.27
N VAL A 282 -14.10 -23.48 20.03
CA VAL A 282 -13.04 -24.14 20.79
C VAL A 282 -12.16 -23.11 21.44
#